data_7b012432a63969b8bbe30f3dd60614bc
#
_entry.id   7b012432a63969b8bbe30f3dd60614bc
#
_cell.length_a   1.000
_cell.length_b   1.000
_cell.length_c   1.000
_cell.angle_alpha   90.00
_cell.angle_beta   90.00
_cell.angle_gamma   90.00
#
_symmetry.space_group_name_H-M   'P 1'
#
loop_
_entity.id
_entity.type
_entity.pdbx_description
1 polymer ?
#
loop_
_entity_poly.entity_id
_entity_poly.type
_entity_poly.pdbx_seq_one_letter_code
_entity_poly.pdbx_strand_id
1 'polypeptide(L)'
;SALLNSTHGYPLQLIYTCEYLRTNLLPINEWQINKLPMHSGGDIQEYYLSIWHKLNHKQRDILHLIVNFNFFWPRTSFNKIFSDSLLDINSVIFLLHESLAGLRPFHESLSVFVKSRDNHDEIIESLLVPLCTWLEHDAPESLKQRWLWYCHALHGNTSPLRSGLTRDWIIERLVEG
;
A
#
# COMPACT_ATOMS: atom_id res chain seq x y z
N SER A 1 -31.15 -7.14 1.50
CA SER A 1 -30.45 -6.68 2.72
C SER A 1 -29.83 -5.30 2.49
N ALA A 2 -29.69 -4.48 3.53
CA ALA A 2 -29.12 -3.13 3.43
C ALA A 2 -27.73 -3.12 2.76
N LEU A 3 -26.87 -4.10 3.06
CA LEU A 3 -25.54 -4.26 2.44
C LEU A 3 -25.61 -4.48 0.92
N LEU A 4 -26.52 -5.30 0.43
CA LEU A 4 -26.69 -5.52 -1.01
C LEU A 4 -27.19 -4.26 -1.71
N ASN A 5 -28.05 -3.49 -1.06
CA ASN A 5 -28.54 -2.23 -1.60
C ASN A 5 -27.43 -1.17 -1.64
N SER A 6 -26.58 -1.08 -0.60
CA SER A 6 -25.47 -0.11 -0.56
C SER A 6 -24.32 -0.43 -1.52
N THR A 7 -24.14 -1.70 -1.87
CA THR A 7 -23.07 -2.16 -2.79
C THR A 7 -23.59 -2.51 -4.19
N HIS A 8 -24.90 -2.36 -4.43
CA HIS A 8 -25.56 -2.78 -5.68
C HIS A 8 -25.23 -4.22 -6.11
N GLY A 9 -24.80 -5.05 -5.14
CA GLY A 9 -24.39 -6.44 -5.39
C GLY A 9 -23.00 -6.60 -6.03
N TYR A 10 -22.20 -5.55 -6.16
CA TYR A 10 -20.85 -5.64 -6.71
C TYR A 10 -19.91 -6.35 -5.71
N PRO A 11 -19.34 -7.52 -6.08
CA PRO A 11 -18.59 -8.36 -5.14
C PRO A 11 -17.41 -7.63 -4.47
N LEU A 12 -16.65 -6.86 -5.23
CA LEU A 12 -15.48 -6.16 -4.71
C LEU A 12 -15.86 -5.05 -3.72
N GLN A 13 -16.90 -4.28 -4.00
CA GLN A 13 -17.43 -3.28 -3.08
C GLN A 13 -17.98 -3.93 -1.81
N LEU A 14 -18.67 -5.07 -1.93
CA LEU A 14 -19.16 -5.82 -0.79
C LEU A 14 -18.02 -6.28 0.12
N ILE A 15 -16.94 -6.82 -0.46
CA ILE A 15 -15.76 -7.27 0.29
C ILE A 15 -15.14 -6.09 1.04
N TYR A 16 -14.85 -4.97 0.38
CA TYR A 16 -14.29 -3.80 1.01
C TYR A 16 -15.20 -3.24 2.11
N THR A 17 -16.50 -3.24 1.89
CA THR A 17 -17.48 -2.80 2.88
C THR A 17 -17.46 -3.70 4.11
N CYS A 18 -17.43 -5.01 3.94
CA CYS A 18 -17.34 -5.96 5.04
C CYS A 18 -16.02 -5.80 5.80
N GLU A 19 -14.90 -5.65 5.11
CA GLU A 19 -13.60 -5.43 5.75
C GLU A 19 -13.52 -4.10 6.49
N TYR A 20 -14.10 -3.03 5.93
CA TYR A 20 -14.21 -1.75 6.61
C TYR A 20 -15.00 -1.86 7.93
N LEU A 21 -16.16 -2.52 7.90
CA LEU A 21 -16.98 -2.73 9.10
C LEU A 21 -16.25 -3.58 10.14
N ARG A 22 -15.57 -4.65 9.70
CA ARG A 22 -14.79 -5.53 10.57
C ARG A 22 -13.64 -4.78 11.25
N THR A 23 -12.91 -3.97 10.50
CA THR A 23 -11.72 -3.27 10.99
C THR A 23 -12.07 -2.16 11.99
N ASN A 24 -13.19 -1.49 11.76
CA ASN A 24 -13.63 -0.39 12.65
C ASN A 24 -14.45 -0.86 13.84
N LEU A 25 -14.63 -2.17 14.05
CA LEU A 25 -15.39 -2.77 15.15
C LEU A 25 -16.77 -2.13 15.34
N LEU A 26 -17.36 -1.65 14.25
CA LEU A 26 -18.66 -0.97 14.30
C LEU A 26 -19.76 -2.01 14.47
N PRO A 27 -20.74 -1.78 15.35
CA PRO A 27 -21.93 -2.62 15.39
C PRO A 27 -22.63 -2.52 14.04
N ILE A 28 -22.87 -3.67 13.39
CA ILE A 28 -23.51 -3.73 12.09
C ILE A 28 -24.99 -3.43 12.25
N ASN A 29 -25.37 -2.16 12.14
CA ASN A 29 -26.75 -1.73 12.08
C ASN A 29 -27.05 -0.98 10.76
N GLU A 30 -28.33 -0.89 10.40
CA GLU A 30 -28.75 -0.29 9.12
C GLU A 30 -28.32 1.18 9.00
N TRP A 31 -28.30 1.93 10.10
CA TRP A 31 -27.90 3.34 10.10
C TRP A 31 -26.41 3.52 9.73
N GLN A 32 -25.55 2.61 10.17
CA GLN A 32 -24.14 2.66 9.84
C GLN A 32 -23.87 2.20 8.42
N ILE A 33 -24.61 1.17 7.95
CA ILE A 33 -24.54 0.72 6.57
C ILE A 33 -24.95 1.86 5.62
N ASN A 34 -25.97 2.63 5.95
CA ASN A 34 -26.42 3.76 5.16
C ASN A 34 -25.44 4.96 5.14
N LYS A 35 -24.47 5.00 6.07
CA LYS A 35 -23.36 5.99 6.07
C LYS A 35 -22.13 5.57 5.29
N LEU A 36 -22.06 4.31 4.86
CA LEU A 36 -20.97 3.86 4.03
C LEU A 36 -20.96 4.59 2.68
N PRO A 37 -19.82 4.69 2.02
CA PRO A 37 -19.75 5.27 0.68
C PRO A 37 -20.70 4.50 -0.24
N MET A 38 -21.82 5.11 -0.60
CA MET A 38 -22.76 4.53 -1.55
C MET A 38 -22.41 5.00 -2.96
N HIS A 39 -22.42 4.08 -3.91
CA HIS A 39 -22.22 4.39 -5.31
C HIS A 39 -23.45 4.08 -6.14
N SER A 40 -23.88 5.05 -6.89
CA SER A 40 -25.05 4.96 -7.77
C SER A 40 -24.79 4.24 -9.10
N GLY A 41 -23.53 3.95 -9.43
CA GLY A 41 -23.16 3.52 -10.78
C GLY A 41 -22.40 2.19 -10.92
N GLY A 42 -22.00 1.55 -9.82
CA GLY A 42 -21.24 0.30 -9.88
C GLY A 42 -19.80 0.41 -10.37
N ASP A 43 -19.30 1.63 -10.59
CA ASP A 43 -17.92 1.85 -10.96
C ASP A 43 -17.02 1.83 -9.70
N ILE A 44 -16.08 0.89 -9.68
CA ILE A 44 -15.11 0.75 -8.60
C ILE A 44 -14.22 2.00 -8.47
N GLN A 45 -14.01 2.74 -9.54
CA GLN A 45 -13.23 3.98 -9.54
C GLN A 45 -13.92 5.07 -8.72
N GLU A 46 -15.24 5.24 -8.86
CA GLU A 46 -16.01 6.18 -8.05
C GLU A 46 -15.97 5.79 -6.56
N TYR A 47 -16.03 4.49 -6.26
CA TYR A 47 -15.88 3.99 -4.89
C TYR A 47 -14.51 4.39 -4.31
N TYR A 48 -13.42 4.12 -5.01
CA TYR A 48 -12.09 4.53 -4.57
C TYR A 48 -11.98 6.05 -4.42
N LEU A 49 -12.55 6.82 -5.34
CA LEU A 49 -12.52 8.28 -5.29
C LEU A 49 -13.20 8.83 -4.03
N SER A 50 -14.35 8.26 -3.64
CA SER A 50 -15.07 8.65 -2.42
C SER A 50 -14.28 8.36 -1.14
N ILE A 51 -13.52 7.26 -1.12
CA ILE A 51 -12.61 6.94 -0.02
C ILE A 51 -11.43 7.91 -0.04
N TRP A 52 -10.81 8.09 -1.21
CA TRP A 52 -9.64 8.94 -1.41
C TRP A 52 -9.81 10.35 -0.88
N HIS A 53 -10.98 10.95 -1.09
CA HIS A 53 -11.28 12.29 -0.60
C HIS A 53 -11.34 12.39 0.93
N LYS A 54 -11.58 11.29 1.62
CA LYS A 54 -11.63 11.22 3.09
C LYS A 54 -10.27 10.94 3.72
N LEU A 55 -9.29 10.48 2.93
CA LEU A 55 -7.96 10.17 3.41
C LEU A 55 -7.15 11.46 3.63
N ASN A 56 -6.37 11.48 4.69
CA ASN A 56 -5.36 12.51 4.91
C ASN A 56 -4.12 12.27 4.02
N HIS A 57 -3.18 13.21 3.99
CA HIS A 57 -1.97 13.11 3.16
C HIS A 57 -1.16 11.85 3.49
N LYS A 58 -0.87 11.59 4.76
CA LYS A 58 -0.07 10.44 5.17
C LYS A 58 -0.71 9.10 4.75
N GLN A 59 -2.03 8.98 4.86
CA GLN A 59 -2.77 7.79 4.40
C GLN A 59 -2.65 7.58 2.89
N ARG A 60 -2.69 8.66 2.11
CA ARG A 60 -2.48 8.62 0.65
C ARG A 60 -1.05 8.23 0.32
N ASP A 61 -0.06 8.81 0.99
CA ASP A 61 1.36 8.50 0.79
C ASP A 61 1.65 7.03 1.10
N ILE A 62 1.05 6.47 2.15
CA ILE A 62 1.12 5.03 2.47
C ILE A 62 0.57 4.19 1.31
N LEU A 63 -0.57 4.56 0.75
CA LEU A 63 -1.15 3.84 -0.39
C LEU A 63 -0.27 3.97 -1.64
N HIS A 64 0.26 5.15 -1.94
CA HIS A 64 1.21 5.36 -3.03
C HIS A 64 2.43 4.44 -2.89
N LEU A 65 2.99 4.36 -1.69
CA LEU A 65 4.15 3.51 -1.41
C LEU A 65 3.83 2.03 -1.61
N ILE A 66 2.69 1.56 -1.04
CA ILE A 66 2.28 0.14 -1.12
C ILE A 66 2.05 -0.30 -2.57
N VAL A 67 1.41 0.52 -3.39
CA VAL A 67 1.08 0.14 -4.77
C VAL A 67 2.25 0.28 -5.74
N ASN A 68 3.27 1.06 -5.38
CA ASN A 68 4.42 1.29 -6.25
C ASN A 68 5.40 0.12 -6.25
N PHE A 69 5.56 -0.56 -5.11
CA PHE A 69 6.51 -1.65 -4.95
C PHE A 69 5.79 -2.98 -4.81
N ASN A 70 6.09 -3.92 -5.67
CA ASN A 70 5.44 -5.24 -5.71
C ASN A 70 6.06 -6.21 -4.69
N PHE A 71 5.94 -5.91 -3.39
CA PHE A 71 6.30 -6.82 -2.32
C PHE A 71 5.28 -6.78 -1.18
N PHE A 72 5.38 -7.74 -0.26
CA PHE A 72 4.61 -7.74 0.97
C PHE A 72 5.25 -6.81 1.97
N TRP A 73 4.54 -5.75 2.34
CA TRP A 73 5.02 -4.75 3.27
C TRP A 73 4.89 -5.22 4.71
N PRO A 74 6.00 -5.39 5.46
CA PRO A 74 5.91 -5.62 6.89
C PRO A 74 5.18 -4.45 7.54
N ARG A 75 4.16 -4.73 8.37
CA ARG A 75 3.35 -3.66 8.99
C ARG A 75 4.19 -2.67 9.79
N THR A 76 5.27 -3.17 10.41
CA THR A 76 6.21 -2.38 11.20
C THR A 76 7.05 -1.39 10.36
N SER A 77 7.18 -1.60 9.04
CA SER A 77 7.95 -0.73 8.16
C SER A 77 7.39 0.69 8.11
N PHE A 78 6.07 0.84 8.19
CA PHE A 78 5.42 2.14 8.08
C PHE A 78 5.77 3.08 9.22
N ASN A 79 5.99 2.58 10.45
CA ASN A 79 6.43 3.40 11.58
C ASN A 79 7.88 3.89 11.43
N LYS A 80 8.67 3.20 10.61
CA LYS A 80 10.06 3.56 10.33
C LYS A 80 10.18 4.53 9.16
N ILE A 81 9.36 4.33 8.14
CA ILE A 81 9.33 5.19 6.95
C ILE A 81 8.56 6.48 7.23
N PHE A 82 7.45 6.37 7.98
CA PHE A 82 6.60 7.51 8.39
C PHE A 82 6.55 7.58 9.91
N SER A 83 6.84 8.73 10.49
CA SER A 83 6.66 8.92 11.92
C SER A 83 5.17 8.77 12.32
N ASP A 84 4.88 8.03 13.41
CA ASP A 84 3.55 7.86 14.00
C ASP A 84 2.46 7.41 13.00
N SER A 85 2.74 6.38 12.19
CA SER A 85 1.83 5.92 11.13
C SER A 85 0.86 4.81 11.52
N LEU A 86 0.88 4.30 12.76
CA LEU A 86 0.03 3.16 13.16
C LEU A 86 -1.45 3.42 12.98
N LEU A 87 -1.93 4.60 13.32
CA LEU A 87 -3.34 4.97 13.14
C LEU A 87 -3.68 5.13 11.65
N ASP A 88 -2.77 5.67 10.87
CA ASP A 88 -2.96 5.90 9.45
C ASP A 88 -3.03 4.60 8.67
N ILE A 89 -2.12 3.63 8.93
CA ILE A 89 -2.18 2.32 8.29
C ILE A 89 -3.44 1.54 8.66
N ASN A 90 -3.88 1.61 9.92
CA ASN A 90 -5.11 0.98 10.37
C ASN A 90 -6.34 1.54 9.65
N SER A 91 -6.34 2.82 9.34
CA SER A 91 -7.46 3.48 8.65
C SER A 91 -7.60 3.06 7.19
N VAL A 92 -6.53 2.56 6.55
CA VAL A 92 -6.55 2.11 5.15
C VAL A 92 -6.45 0.59 4.99
N ILE A 93 -6.32 -0.15 6.10
CA ILE A 93 -6.07 -1.60 6.07
C ILE A 93 -7.19 -2.38 5.37
N PHE A 94 -8.42 -1.89 5.39
CA PHE A 94 -9.56 -2.51 4.70
C PHE A 94 -9.42 -2.53 3.16
N LEU A 95 -8.51 -1.73 2.60
CA LEU A 95 -8.16 -1.72 1.18
C LEU A 95 -7.03 -2.70 0.85
N LEU A 96 -6.43 -3.30 1.89
CA LEU A 96 -5.24 -4.12 1.79
C LEU A 96 -5.55 -5.57 2.17
N HIS A 97 -4.80 -6.47 1.60
CA HIS A 97 -4.75 -7.86 2.03
C HIS A 97 -3.61 -8.01 3.04
N GLU A 98 -3.95 -8.44 4.25
CA GLU A 98 -2.99 -8.75 5.31
C GLU A 98 -2.74 -10.25 5.37
N SER A 99 -1.47 -10.65 5.38
CA SER A 99 -1.02 -12.03 5.53
C SER A 99 0.17 -12.09 6.49
N LEU A 100 0.64 -13.28 6.80
CA LEU A 100 1.88 -13.46 7.58
C LEU A 100 3.11 -12.85 6.89
N ALA A 101 3.10 -12.76 5.57
CA ALA A 101 4.17 -12.14 4.80
C ALA A 101 4.13 -10.60 4.84
N GLY A 102 3.00 -10.00 5.18
CA GLY A 102 2.80 -8.55 5.24
C GLY A 102 1.56 -8.07 4.49
N LEU A 103 1.55 -6.78 4.17
CA LEU A 103 0.45 -6.06 3.51
C LEU A 103 0.73 -5.90 2.01
N ARG A 104 -0.31 -5.99 1.22
CA ARG A 104 -0.31 -5.66 -0.22
C ARG A 104 -1.69 -5.14 -0.62
N PRO A 105 -1.85 -4.50 -1.80
CA PRO A 105 -3.18 -4.16 -2.32
C PRO A 105 -4.08 -5.39 -2.36
N PHE A 106 -5.33 -5.24 -1.92
CA PHE A 106 -6.29 -6.34 -1.97
C PHE A 106 -6.61 -6.74 -3.41
N HIS A 107 -6.70 -5.75 -4.30
CA HIS A 107 -7.03 -5.96 -5.71
C HIS A 107 -6.23 -5.01 -6.61
N GLU A 108 -5.89 -5.46 -7.80
CA GLU A 108 -5.10 -4.70 -8.79
C GLU A 108 -5.75 -3.37 -9.18
N SER A 109 -7.09 -3.29 -9.21
CA SER A 109 -7.80 -2.04 -9.51
C SER A 109 -7.47 -0.90 -8.54
N LEU A 110 -7.14 -1.21 -7.27
CA LEU A 110 -6.66 -0.20 -6.32
C LEU A 110 -5.30 0.35 -6.76
N SER A 111 -4.40 -0.52 -7.22
CA SER A 111 -3.08 -0.10 -7.71
C SER A 111 -3.21 0.81 -8.93
N VAL A 112 -4.07 0.43 -9.88
CA VAL A 112 -4.36 1.25 -11.07
C VAL A 112 -4.94 2.60 -10.67
N PHE A 113 -5.91 2.62 -9.75
CA PHE A 113 -6.52 3.84 -9.24
C PHE A 113 -5.50 4.78 -8.59
N VAL A 114 -4.70 4.28 -7.63
CA VAL A 114 -3.73 5.10 -6.88
C VAL A 114 -2.64 5.64 -7.80
N LYS A 115 -2.10 4.80 -8.71
CA LYS A 115 -1.08 5.22 -9.69
C LYS A 115 -1.58 6.26 -10.68
N SER A 116 -2.89 6.32 -10.93
CA SER A 116 -3.50 7.33 -11.81
C SER A 116 -3.74 8.67 -11.12
N ARG A 117 -3.42 8.81 -9.84
CA ARG A 117 -3.58 10.09 -9.12
C ARG A 117 -2.46 11.06 -9.48
N ASP A 118 -2.84 12.34 -9.53
CA ASP A 118 -1.88 13.42 -9.76
C ASP A 118 -0.77 13.36 -8.70
N ASN A 119 0.44 13.68 -9.10
CA ASN A 119 1.64 13.70 -8.26
C ASN A 119 2.10 12.34 -7.72
N HIS A 120 1.65 11.19 -8.29
CA HIS A 120 2.12 9.86 -7.85
C HIS A 120 3.65 9.76 -7.86
N ASP A 121 4.27 10.11 -8.97
CA ASP A 121 5.73 10.02 -9.15
C ASP A 121 6.50 10.95 -8.21
N GLU A 122 6.01 12.19 -8.02
CA GLU A 122 6.59 13.16 -7.09
C GLU A 122 6.52 12.68 -5.63
N ILE A 123 5.39 12.08 -5.24
CA ILE A 123 5.23 11.48 -3.91
C ILE A 123 6.20 10.32 -3.73
N ILE A 124 6.31 9.42 -4.71
CA ILE A 124 7.26 8.30 -4.64
C ILE A 124 8.70 8.82 -4.54
N GLU A 125 9.08 9.81 -5.34
CA GLU A 125 10.42 10.41 -5.27
C GLU A 125 10.72 10.96 -3.87
N SER A 126 9.76 11.65 -3.24
CA SER A 126 9.90 12.18 -1.88
C SER A 126 10.07 11.09 -0.81
N LEU A 127 9.51 9.89 -1.06
CA LEU A 127 9.56 8.75 -0.14
C LEU A 127 10.78 7.84 -0.36
N LEU A 128 11.55 8.02 -1.45
CA LEU A 128 12.71 7.16 -1.73
C LEU A 128 13.78 7.23 -0.64
N VAL A 129 14.07 8.42 -0.10
CA VAL A 129 15.09 8.57 0.96
C VAL A 129 14.71 7.80 2.23
N PRO A 130 13.53 8.01 2.86
CA PRO A 130 13.15 7.25 4.04
C PRO A 130 12.98 5.75 3.74
N LEU A 131 12.55 5.38 2.52
CA LEU A 131 12.47 3.99 2.09
C LEU A 131 13.85 3.33 2.00
N CYS A 132 14.82 3.99 1.36
CA CYS A 132 16.21 3.48 1.30
C CYS A 132 16.78 3.31 2.70
N THR A 133 16.61 4.30 3.57
CA THR A 133 17.07 4.23 4.96
C THR A 133 16.47 3.03 5.69
N TRP A 134 15.18 2.80 5.55
CA TRP A 134 14.53 1.63 6.14
C TRP A 134 15.07 0.32 5.54
N LEU A 135 15.22 0.24 4.22
CA LEU A 135 15.76 -0.96 3.55
C LEU A 135 17.19 -1.27 4.01
N GLU A 136 18.03 -0.26 4.22
CA GLU A 136 19.42 -0.43 4.67
C GLU A 136 19.55 -0.97 6.09
N HIS A 137 18.69 -0.49 7.01
CA HIS A 137 18.92 -0.67 8.44
C HIS A 137 17.91 -1.57 9.14
N ASP A 138 16.65 -1.57 8.71
CA ASP A 138 15.55 -2.18 9.47
C ASP A 138 14.78 -3.26 8.68
N ALA A 139 14.94 -3.35 7.37
CA ALA A 139 14.19 -4.29 6.55
C ALA A 139 14.72 -5.73 6.69
N PRO A 140 13.84 -6.73 6.52
CA PRO A 140 14.28 -8.12 6.37
C PRO A 140 15.32 -8.26 5.25
N GLU A 141 16.34 -9.09 5.46
CA GLU A 141 17.45 -9.24 4.53
C GLU A 141 16.99 -9.58 3.10
N SER A 142 15.97 -10.42 2.95
CA SER A 142 15.38 -10.77 1.65
C SER A 142 14.79 -9.57 0.89
N LEU A 143 14.22 -8.60 1.60
CA LEU A 143 13.71 -7.36 1.00
C LEU A 143 14.85 -6.40 0.67
N LYS A 144 15.81 -6.25 1.59
CA LYS A 144 17.00 -5.44 1.40
C LYS A 144 17.75 -5.85 0.13
N GLN A 145 18.10 -7.13 0.03
CA GLN A 145 18.84 -7.66 -1.09
C GLN A 145 18.13 -7.49 -2.43
N ARG A 146 16.81 -7.58 -2.45
CA ARG A 146 16.01 -7.51 -3.67
C ARG A 146 15.70 -6.08 -4.10
N TRP A 147 15.50 -5.15 -3.16
CA TRP A 147 14.89 -3.85 -3.46
C TRP A 147 15.79 -2.64 -3.20
N LEU A 148 16.79 -2.74 -2.32
CA LEU A 148 17.63 -1.60 -1.96
C LEU A 148 18.34 -1.00 -3.17
N TRP A 149 18.96 -1.84 -4.01
CA TRP A 149 19.64 -1.39 -5.22
C TRP A 149 18.68 -0.72 -6.21
N TYR A 150 17.45 -1.22 -6.32
CA TYR A 150 16.41 -0.63 -7.17
C TYR A 150 15.99 0.75 -6.67
N CYS A 151 15.79 0.91 -5.36
CA CYS A 151 15.47 2.20 -4.75
C CYS A 151 16.61 3.22 -4.92
N HIS A 152 17.87 2.80 -4.77
CA HIS A 152 19.01 3.66 -5.06
C HIS A 152 19.07 4.09 -6.54
N ALA A 153 18.77 3.18 -7.45
CA ALA A 153 18.71 3.51 -8.88
C ALA A 153 17.61 4.53 -9.19
N LEU A 154 16.42 4.36 -8.63
CA LEU A 154 15.32 5.32 -8.78
C LEU A 154 15.68 6.70 -8.21
N HIS A 155 16.39 6.75 -7.09
CA HIS A 155 16.83 7.99 -6.45
C HIS A 155 18.05 8.63 -7.17
N GLY A 156 18.56 8.02 -8.25
CA GLY A 156 19.74 8.49 -8.95
C GLY A 156 21.07 8.28 -8.20
N ASN A 157 21.05 7.64 -7.02
CA ASN A 157 22.23 7.33 -6.25
C ASN A 157 22.88 6.02 -6.74
N THR A 158 23.79 6.13 -7.72
CA THR A 158 24.48 4.96 -8.32
C THR A 158 25.74 4.55 -7.55
N SER A 159 26.20 5.33 -6.56
CA SER A 159 27.45 5.06 -5.83
C SER A 159 27.39 3.74 -5.05
N PRO A 160 26.35 3.45 -4.23
CA PRO A 160 26.21 2.16 -3.56
C PRO A 160 26.11 0.98 -4.54
N LEU A 161 25.50 1.20 -5.70
CA LEU A 161 25.40 0.17 -6.75
C LEU A 161 26.78 -0.23 -7.27
N ARG A 162 27.63 0.75 -7.57
CA ARG A 162 28.98 0.49 -8.11
C ARG A 162 29.87 -0.23 -7.08
N SER A 163 29.79 0.14 -5.81
CA SER A 163 30.57 -0.48 -4.73
C SER A 163 30.05 -1.87 -4.35
N GLY A 164 28.75 -2.12 -4.49
CA GLY A 164 28.10 -3.39 -4.15
C GLY A 164 28.14 -4.45 -5.26
N LEU A 165 28.35 -4.06 -6.53
CA LEU A 165 28.46 -4.99 -7.66
C LEU A 165 29.86 -5.64 -7.71
N THR A 166 30.18 -6.41 -6.68
CA THR A 166 31.39 -7.22 -6.66
C THR A 166 31.20 -8.52 -7.44
N ARG A 167 32.33 -9.12 -7.89
CA ARG A 167 32.28 -10.45 -8.53
C ARG A 167 31.58 -11.49 -7.65
N ASP A 168 31.86 -11.46 -6.35
CA ASP A 168 31.32 -12.42 -5.39
C ASP A 168 29.81 -12.25 -5.24
N TRP A 169 29.32 -11.01 -5.16
CA TRP A 169 27.90 -10.70 -5.14
C TRP A 169 27.17 -11.22 -6.41
N ILE A 170 27.77 -11.05 -7.60
CA ILE A 170 27.22 -11.56 -8.87
C ILE A 170 27.12 -13.09 -8.84
N ILE A 171 28.16 -13.77 -8.36
CA ILE A 171 28.20 -15.23 -8.28
C ILE A 171 27.12 -15.74 -7.31
N GLU A 172 27.02 -15.15 -6.13
CA GLU A 172 25.97 -15.50 -5.13
C GLU A 172 24.57 -15.38 -5.74
N ARG A 173 24.29 -14.31 -6.47
CA ARG A 173 22.99 -14.11 -7.11
C ARG A 173 22.68 -15.10 -8.23
N LEU A 174 23.69 -15.53 -8.97
CA LEU A 174 23.54 -16.54 -10.02
C LEU A 174 23.32 -17.95 -9.44
N VAL A 175 23.76 -18.19 -8.22
CA VAL A 175 23.58 -19.49 -7.53
C VAL A 175 22.22 -19.58 -6.82
N GLU A 176 21.69 -18.46 -6.34
CA GLU A 176 20.40 -18.38 -5.64
C GLU A 176 19.17 -18.30 -6.57
N GLY A 177 19.33 -17.95 -7.84
CA GLY A 177 18.26 -17.78 -8.84
C GLY A 177 17.96 -19.03 -9.59
#